data_5764cbb9f34dacd14b3a40a6fe5d3589
#
_entry.id   5764cbb9f34dacd14b3a40a6fe5d3589
#
_cell.length_a   1.000
_cell.length_b   1.000
_cell.length_c   1.000
_cell.angle_alpha   90.00
_cell.angle_beta   90.00
_cell.angle_gamma   90.00
#
_symmetry.space_group_name_H-M   'P 1'
#
loop_
_entity.id
_entity.type
_entity.pdbx_description
1 polymer ?
#
loop_
_entity_poly.entity_id
_entity_poly.type
_entity_poly.pdbx_seq_one_letter_code
_entity_poly.pdbx_strand_id
1 'polypeptide(L)'
;MITFSRVLFLGAHTDDEFGCSGTLARLIEEGTDVYYVAFSACEESVPAGFPSDVLRSENLAASRRLGIRQENHQLLSFRVRHFPQVRQEILETLVRLRQQIRPDLLFVPATSDIHQDHQVVCQEGVRAFKHITVLGYELPMNTITFRHACFVRLEERHISRKVESLACYESQRFRAYTSPEFIRGLARVRGVQAGCEFAEAFEVIRWCWNSVPSHCGENHRNGG
;
A
#
# COMPACT_ATOMS: atom_id res chain seq x y z
N MET A 1 16.37 16.36 4.27
CA MET A 1 15.77 15.15 3.68
C MET A 1 14.44 14.94 4.38
N ILE A 2 13.36 14.68 3.65
CA ILE A 2 12.06 14.36 4.28
C ILE A 2 12.15 12.88 4.65
N THR A 3 12.00 12.57 5.93
CA THR A 3 12.05 11.21 6.45
C THR A 3 10.70 10.87 7.09
N PHE A 4 10.21 9.68 6.82
CA PHE A 4 9.03 9.12 7.48
C PHE A 4 9.48 8.04 8.47
N SER A 5 8.91 8.06 9.67
CA SER A 5 9.28 7.11 10.73
C SER A 5 8.42 5.85 10.69
N ARG A 6 7.12 6.01 10.45
CA ARG A 6 6.15 4.92 10.38
C ARG A 6 5.26 5.09 9.17
N VAL A 7 5.30 4.13 8.29
CA VAL A 7 4.54 4.11 7.05
C VAL A 7 3.50 3.01 7.11
N LEU A 8 2.26 3.33 6.77
CA LEU A 8 1.18 2.36 6.67
C LEU A 8 0.79 2.18 5.19
N PHE A 9 0.88 0.95 4.71
CA PHE A 9 0.31 0.54 3.44
C PHE A 9 -1.06 -0.11 3.67
N LEU A 10 -2.06 0.32 2.90
CA LEU A 10 -3.40 -0.25 2.88
C LEU A 10 -3.69 -0.83 1.49
N GLY A 11 -3.79 -2.15 1.39
CA GLY A 11 -4.31 -2.85 0.22
C GLY A 11 -5.76 -3.31 0.46
N ALA A 12 -6.64 -3.18 -0.52
CA ALA A 12 -7.94 -3.83 -0.47
C ALA A 12 -7.77 -5.36 -0.58
N HIS A 13 -6.81 -5.78 -1.39
CA HIS A 13 -6.50 -7.17 -1.73
C HIS A 13 -5.04 -7.51 -1.41
N THR A 14 -4.71 -8.79 -1.52
CA THR A 14 -3.41 -9.33 -1.10
C THR A 14 -2.23 -8.93 -1.98
N ASP A 15 -2.44 -8.62 -3.26
CA ASP A 15 -1.41 -8.30 -4.27
C ASP A 15 -1.36 -6.80 -4.65
N ASP A 16 -2.09 -5.94 -3.94
CA ASP A 16 -2.17 -4.51 -4.23
C ASP A 16 -0.84 -3.77 -3.97
N GLU A 17 0.08 -4.35 -3.19
CA GLU A 17 1.43 -3.79 -3.02
C GLU A 17 2.20 -3.68 -4.34
N PHE A 18 1.71 -4.31 -5.41
CA PHE A 18 2.19 -4.06 -6.76
C PHE A 18 2.38 -2.55 -7.03
N GLY A 19 1.45 -1.72 -6.57
CA GLY A 19 1.48 -0.28 -6.82
C GLY A 19 2.67 0.46 -6.20
N CYS A 20 3.29 -0.08 -5.14
CA CYS A 20 4.31 0.66 -4.38
C CYS A 20 5.40 -0.19 -3.72
N SER A 21 5.48 -1.49 -3.99
CA SER A 21 6.40 -2.38 -3.28
C SER A 21 7.88 -2.05 -3.47
N GLY A 22 8.27 -1.44 -4.59
CA GLY A 22 9.62 -0.91 -4.76
C GLY A 22 9.91 0.24 -3.77
N THR A 23 8.95 1.13 -3.58
CA THR A 23 9.02 2.22 -2.59
C THR A 23 9.04 1.67 -1.16
N LEU A 24 8.20 0.67 -0.84
CA LEU A 24 8.21 0.02 0.47
C LEU A 24 9.57 -0.62 0.76
N ALA A 25 10.16 -1.33 -0.23
CA ALA A 25 11.48 -1.92 -0.09
C ALA A 25 12.56 -0.87 0.18
N ARG A 26 12.52 0.28 -0.50
CA ARG A 26 13.43 1.40 -0.26
C ARG A 26 13.25 1.98 1.13
N LEU A 27 12.02 2.25 1.57
CA LEU A 27 11.73 2.80 2.90
C LEU A 27 12.23 1.87 4.01
N ILE A 28 12.07 0.56 3.87
CA ILE A 28 12.59 -0.43 4.81
C ILE A 28 14.13 -0.38 4.85
N GLU A 29 14.78 -0.29 3.70
CA GLU A 29 16.25 -0.16 3.62
C GLU A 29 16.76 1.13 4.29
N GLU A 30 15.99 2.23 4.20
CA GLU A 30 16.27 3.50 4.86
C GLU A 30 15.94 3.49 6.36
N GLY A 31 15.46 2.36 6.92
CA GLY A 31 15.19 2.18 8.36
C GLY A 31 13.79 2.60 8.80
N THR A 32 12.87 2.83 7.87
CA THR A 32 11.47 3.18 8.16
C THR A 32 10.70 1.95 8.64
N ASP A 33 9.88 2.10 9.69
CA ASP A 33 8.93 1.09 10.12
C ASP A 33 7.74 1.02 9.16
N VAL A 34 7.72 0.00 8.31
CA VAL A 34 6.62 -0.23 7.37
C VAL A 34 5.61 -1.22 7.96
N TYR A 35 4.35 -0.79 7.98
CA TYR A 35 3.19 -1.58 8.35
C TYR A 35 2.39 -1.90 7.09
N TYR A 36 2.03 -3.17 6.94
CA TYR A 36 1.27 -3.69 5.82
C TYR A 36 -0.08 -4.20 6.30
N VAL A 37 -1.16 -3.71 5.72
CA VAL A 37 -2.52 -4.18 6.00
C VAL A 37 -3.25 -4.43 4.69
N ALA A 38 -3.64 -5.69 4.43
CA ALA A 38 -4.57 -6.04 3.36
C ALA A 38 -5.94 -6.40 3.97
N PHE A 39 -7.02 -5.86 3.39
CA PHE A 39 -8.36 -6.01 3.95
C PHE A 39 -9.02 -7.34 3.61
N SER A 40 -8.68 -7.95 2.46
CA SER A 40 -9.25 -9.22 2.01
C SER A 40 -8.17 -10.22 1.61
N ALA A 41 -8.37 -11.48 2.00
CA ALA A 41 -7.58 -12.61 1.49
C ALA A 41 -8.04 -13.08 0.09
N CYS A 42 -9.08 -12.48 -0.48
CA CYS A 42 -9.59 -12.75 -1.83
C CYS A 42 -9.95 -14.22 -2.11
N GLU A 43 -10.41 -14.96 -1.12
CA GLU A 43 -10.69 -16.41 -1.20
C GLU A 43 -11.66 -16.77 -2.34
N GLU A 44 -12.61 -15.88 -2.65
CA GLU A 44 -13.57 -16.06 -3.76
C GLU A 44 -12.98 -15.75 -5.15
N SER A 45 -11.73 -15.29 -5.22
CA SER A 45 -11.04 -14.90 -6.47
C SER A 45 -9.87 -15.83 -6.81
N VAL A 46 -9.68 -16.88 -6.01
CA VAL A 46 -8.63 -17.88 -6.23
C VAL A 46 -8.97 -18.72 -7.47
N PRO A 47 -8.02 -18.89 -8.42
CA PRO A 47 -8.25 -19.73 -9.60
C PRO A 47 -8.47 -21.20 -9.24
N ALA A 48 -9.20 -21.90 -10.11
CA ALA A 48 -9.37 -23.35 -9.98
C ALA A 48 -8.01 -24.09 -9.95
N GLY A 49 -7.89 -25.08 -9.10
CA GLY A 49 -6.65 -25.85 -8.93
C GLY A 49 -5.77 -25.41 -7.75
N PHE A 50 -6.09 -24.29 -7.10
CA PHE A 50 -5.43 -23.84 -5.88
C PHE A 50 -6.37 -23.96 -4.66
N PRO A 51 -5.82 -24.18 -3.44
CA PRO A 51 -6.60 -24.05 -2.21
C PRO A 51 -7.23 -22.69 -2.07
N SER A 52 -8.44 -22.58 -1.53
CA SER A 52 -9.15 -21.31 -1.40
C SER A 52 -8.41 -20.26 -0.56
N ASP A 53 -7.55 -20.71 0.35
CA ASP A 53 -6.76 -19.87 1.26
C ASP A 53 -5.31 -19.63 0.79
N VAL A 54 -4.94 -20.06 -0.43
CA VAL A 54 -3.57 -19.96 -0.96
C VAL A 54 -3.02 -18.54 -0.88
N LEU A 55 -3.83 -17.53 -1.15
CA LEU A 55 -3.42 -16.13 -1.13
C LEU A 55 -2.98 -15.64 0.26
N ARG A 56 -3.40 -16.30 1.35
CA ARG A 56 -2.90 -16.00 2.71
C ARG A 56 -1.42 -16.33 2.85
N SER A 57 -1.02 -17.52 2.38
CA SER A 57 0.38 -17.96 2.43
C SER A 57 1.26 -17.19 1.44
N GLU A 58 0.75 -16.93 0.24
CA GLU A 58 1.45 -16.15 -0.80
C GLU A 58 1.69 -14.71 -0.34
N ASN A 59 0.68 -14.04 0.22
CA ASN A 59 0.80 -12.68 0.75
C ASN A 59 1.82 -12.59 1.89
N LEU A 60 1.82 -13.56 2.81
CA LEU A 60 2.82 -13.61 3.88
C LEU A 60 4.23 -13.81 3.32
N ALA A 61 4.40 -14.67 2.31
CA ALA A 61 5.68 -14.90 1.65
C ALA A 61 6.16 -13.63 0.93
N ALA A 62 5.26 -12.96 0.19
CA ALA A 62 5.54 -11.69 -0.50
C ALA A 62 5.97 -10.59 0.46
N SER A 63 5.25 -10.41 1.57
CA SER A 63 5.56 -9.41 2.60
C SER A 63 6.93 -9.67 3.24
N ARG A 64 7.25 -10.94 3.55
CA ARG A 64 8.58 -11.32 4.08
C ARG A 64 9.68 -11.03 3.06
N ARG A 65 9.42 -11.26 1.77
CA ARG A 65 10.39 -10.98 0.70
C ARG A 65 10.67 -9.49 0.56
N LEU A 66 9.69 -8.63 0.78
CA LEU A 66 9.87 -7.19 0.86
C LEU A 66 10.69 -6.75 2.08
N GLY A 67 10.75 -7.55 3.13
CA GLY A 67 11.42 -7.23 4.38
C GLY A 67 10.47 -6.65 5.43
N ILE A 68 9.15 -6.78 5.24
CA ILE A 68 8.16 -6.36 6.24
C ILE A 68 8.24 -7.31 7.43
N ARG A 69 8.37 -6.76 8.64
CA ARG A 69 8.40 -7.54 9.88
C ARG A 69 7.05 -8.22 10.10
N GLN A 70 7.08 -9.45 10.62
CA GLN A 70 5.87 -10.25 10.80
C GLN A 70 4.84 -9.57 11.71
N GLU A 71 5.31 -8.89 12.76
CA GLU A 71 4.45 -8.11 13.68
C GLU A 71 3.81 -6.89 13.03
N ASN A 72 4.35 -6.42 11.91
CA ASN A 72 3.83 -5.29 11.14
C ASN A 72 2.95 -5.72 9.95
N HIS A 73 2.75 -7.03 9.77
CA HIS A 73 1.92 -7.58 8.70
C HIS A 73 0.56 -8.00 9.23
N GLN A 74 -0.50 -7.51 8.64
CA GLN A 74 -1.87 -7.87 8.98
C GLN A 74 -2.69 -8.16 7.72
N LEU A 75 -3.32 -9.34 7.70
CA LEU A 75 -4.28 -9.72 6.68
C LEU A 75 -5.65 -9.90 7.33
N LEU A 76 -6.59 -9.05 6.94
CA LEU A 76 -7.98 -9.06 7.42
C LEU A 76 -8.83 -10.04 6.58
N SER A 77 -10.09 -10.20 6.94
CA SER A 77 -11.00 -11.17 6.34
C SER A 77 -12.29 -10.54 5.81
N PHE A 78 -12.22 -9.29 5.35
CA PHE A 78 -13.36 -8.69 4.65
C PHE A 78 -13.61 -9.42 3.33
N ARG A 79 -14.88 -9.61 3.02
CA ARG A 79 -15.27 -10.33 1.80
C ARG A 79 -14.97 -9.47 0.57
N VAL A 80 -14.15 -10.02 -0.35
CA VAL A 80 -13.80 -9.36 -1.62
C VAL A 80 -15.05 -8.99 -2.43
N ARG A 81 -15.05 -7.83 -3.07
CA ARG A 81 -16.16 -7.25 -3.87
C ARG A 81 -17.36 -6.77 -3.05
N HIS A 82 -17.31 -6.85 -1.72
CA HIS A 82 -18.39 -6.45 -0.82
C HIS A 82 -18.06 -5.29 0.12
N PHE A 83 -16.93 -4.59 -0.06
CA PHE A 83 -16.52 -3.48 0.81
C PHE A 83 -17.54 -2.32 0.86
N PRO A 84 -18.25 -1.97 -0.24
CA PRO A 84 -19.30 -0.95 -0.17
C PRO A 84 -20.40 -1.23 0.87
N GLN A 85 -20.73 -2.50 1.10
CA GLN A 85 -21.76 -2.91 2.07
C GLN A 85 -21.31 -2.83 3.53
N VAL A 86 -19.98 -2.93 3.76
CA VAL A 86 -19.37 -2.93 5.11
C VAL A 86 -18.46 -1.73 5.35
N ARG A 87 -18.70 -0.66 4.61
CA ARG A 87 -17.89 0.55 4.59
C ARG A 87 -17.65 1.13 5.99
N GLN A 88 -18.66 1.14 6.86
CA GLN A 88 -18.53 1.66 8.23
C GLN A 88 -17.59 0.77 9.08
N GLU A 89 -17.65 -0.54 8.94
CA GLU A 89 -16.76 -1.48 9.65
C GLU A 89 -15.31 -1.29 9.23
N ILE A 90 -15.07 -1.03 7.93
CA ILE A 90 -13.75 -0.70 7.38
C ILE A 90 -13.24 0.60 8.01
N LEU A 91 -14.07 1.65 8.09
CA LEU A 91 -13.70 2.90 8.73
C LEU A 91 -13.31 2.70 10.21
N GLU A 92 -14.12 1.97 10.98
CA GLU A 92 -13.82 1.70 12.39
C GLU A 92 -12.51 0.90 12.56
N THR A 93 -12.23 -0.02 11.64
CA THR A 93 -10.97 -0.74 11.61
C THR A 93 -9.79 0.20 11.34
N LEU A 94 -9.91 1.11 10.38
CA LEU A 94 -8.90 2.13 10.08
C LEU A 94 -8.67 3.09 11.26
N VAL A 95 -9.71 3.46 12.00
CA VAL A 95 -9.60 4.29 13.21
C VAL A 95 -8.78 3.57 14.28
N ARG A 96 -9.01 2.26 14.50
CA ARG A 96 -8.21 1.45 15.42
C ARG A 96 -6.74 1.35 14.97
N LEU A 97 -6.50 1.07 13.69
CA LEU A 97 -5.14 1.01 13.12
C LEU A 97 -4.41 2.34 13.28
N ARG A 98 -5.08 3.48 13.06
CA ARG A 98 -4.50 4.80 13.29
C ARG A 98 -4.02 4.98 14.73
N GLN A 99 -4.81 4.58 15.71
CA GLN A 99 -4.48 4.71 17.13
C GLN A 99 -3.29 3.82 17.52
N GLN A 100 -3.24 2.61 16.98
CA GLN A 100 -2.22 1.61 17.27
C GLN A 100 -0.88 1.94 16.61
N ILE A 101 -0.90 2.26 15.32
CA ILE A 101 0.30 2.43 14.49
C ILE A 101 0.83 3.86 14.56
N ARG A 102 -0.05 4.87 14.54
CA ARG A 102 0.29 6.30 14.47
C ARG A 102 1.25 6.60 13.32
N PRO A 103 0.89 6.28 12.07
CA PRO A 103 1.76 6.51 10.92
C PRO A 103 1.88 8.00 10.60
N ASP A 104 2.97 8.38 9.93
CA ASP A 104 3.21 9.72 9.39
C ASP A 104 3.09 9.77 7.86
N LEU A 105 3.05 8.61 7.20
CA LEU A 105 2.74 8.43 5.78
C LEU A 105 1.76 7.27 5.58
N LEU A 106 0.77 7.49 4.74
CA LEU A 106 -0.22 6.48 4.34
C LEU A 106 -0.17 6.26 2.83
N PHE A 107 -0.08 5.00 2.41
CA PHE A 107 -0.34 4.58 1.04
C PHE A 107 -1.73 3.95 0.93
N VAL A 108 -2.51 4.40 -0.05
CA VAL A 108 -3.85 3.90 -0.39
C VAL A 108 -3.96 3.70 -1.90
N PRO A 109 -4.94 2.97 -2.43
CA PRO A 109 -5.24 2.98 -3.86
C PRO A 109 -5.48 4.41 -4.36
N ALA A 110 -5.12 4.73 -5.60
CA ALA A 110 -5.38 6.04 -6.20
C ALA A 110 -6.87 6.40 -6.19
N THR A 111 -7.20 7.69 -6.09
CA THR A 111 -8.59 8.17 -6.08
C THR A 111 -9.35 7.85 -7.37
N SER A 112 -8.63 7.65 -8.48
CA SER A 112 -9.17 7.31 -9.80
C SER A 112 -9.26 5.81 -10.07
N ASP A 113 -8.94 4.95 -9.10
CA ASP A 113 -9.10 3.50 -9.22
C ASP A 113 -10.59 3.15 -9.33
N ILE A 114 -10.93 2.33 -10.35
CA ILE A 114 -12.34 1.99 -10.65
C ILE A 114 -12.87 0.79 -9.86
N HIS A 115 -12.00 0.06 -9.14
CA HIS A 115 -12.43 -1.10 -8.36
C HIS A 115 -13.16 -0.64 -7.09
N GLN A 116 -14.39 -1.11 -6.86
CA GLN A 116 -15.24 -0.68 -5.75
C GLN A 116 -14.60 -0.87 -4.37
N ASP A 117 -13.84 -1.95 -4.15
CA ASP A 117 -13.16 -2.20 -2.87
C ASP A 117 -12.01 -1.21 -2.65
N HIS A 118 -11.24 -0.91 -3.73
CA HIS A 118 -10.17 0.09 -3.70
C HIS A 118 -10.71 1.48 -3.38
N GLN A 119 -11.85 1.84 -3.99
CA GLN A 119 -12.52 3.12 -3.71
C GLN A 119 -12.88 3.26 -2.22
N VAL A 120 -13.40 2.19 -1.60
CA VAL A 120 -13.74 2.21 -0.17
C VAL A 120 -12.47 2.35 0.68
N VAL A 121 -11.42 1.57 0.42
CA VAL A 121 -10.16 1.66 1.18
C VAL A 121 -9.53 3.04 1.04
N CYS A 122 -9.51 3.59 -0.17
CA CYS A 122 -9.01 4.94 -0.41
C CYS A 122 -9.82 6.00 0.35
N GLN A 123 -11.15 6.02 0.18
CA GLN A 123 -12.02 7.05 0.74
C GLN A 123 -12.02 7.00 2.27
N GLU A 124 -12.15 5.81 2.86
CA GLU A 124 -12.16 5.67 4.32
C GLU A 124 -10.76 5.83 4.92
N GLY A 125 -9.70 5.45 4.19
CA GLY A 125 -8.31 5.74 4.55
C GLY A 125 -8.07 7.25 4.66
N VAL A 126 -8.47 8.02 3.66
CA VAL A 126 -8.36 9.49 3.66
C VAL A 126 -9.17 10.12 4.81
N ARG A 127 -10.36 9.57 5.13
CA ARG A 127 -11.19 10.02 6.25
C ARG A 127 -10.58 9.69 7.61
N ALA A 128 -10.06 8.48 7.79
CA ALA A 128 -9.50 8.04 9.06
C ALA A 128 -8.17 8.76 9.40
N PHE A 129 -7.33 9.05 8.40
CA PHE A 129 -5.98 9.60 8.58
C PHE A 129 -5.89 11.08 8.12
N LYS A 130 -6.66 11.97 8.79
CA LYS A 130 -6.87 13.37 8.37
C LYS A 130 -5.63 14.28 8.44
N HIS A 131 -4.62 13.93 9.24
CA HIS A 131 -3.56 14.86 9.63
C HIS A 131 -2.15 14.39 9.25
N ILE A 132 -2.04 13.45 8.31
CA ILE A 132 -0.77 12.92 7.82
C ILE A 132 -0.69 13.01 6.29
N THR A 133 0.50 12.80 5.73
CA THR A 133 0.69 12.67 4.29
C THR A 133 -0.02 11.41 3.78
N VAL A 134 -0.77 11.55 2.68
CA VAL A 134 -1.49 10.44 2.02
C VAL A 134 -1.13 10.43 0.54
N LEU A 135 -0.59 9.32 0.08
CA LEU A 135 -0.23 9.06 -1.30
C LEU A 135 -1.07 7.93 -1.89
N GLY A 136 -1.63 8.18 -3.08
CA GLY A 136 -2.34 7.17 -3.85
C GLY A 136 -1.39 6.41 -4.77
N TYR A 137 -1.32 5.07 -4.66
CA TYR A 137 -0.50 4.24 -5.53
C TYR A 137 -1.21 3.85 -6.82
N GLU A 138 -0.43 3.60 -7.86
CA GLU A 138 -0.90 3.26 -9.20
C GLU A 138 -1.13 1.75 -9.36
N LEU A 139 -2.34 1.38 -9.79
CA LEU A 139 -2.65 0.05 -10.30
C LEU A 139 -3.10 0.18 -11.77
N PRO A 140 -2.20 0.04 -12.75
CA PRO A 140 -2.49 0.37 -14.16
C PRO A 140 -3.69 -0.36 -14.75
N MET A 141 -4.01 -1.56 -14.24
CA MET A 141 -5.17 -2.32 -14.68
C MET A 141 -6.52 -1.70 -14.26
N ASN A 142 -6.50 -0.86 -13.22
CA ASN A 142 -7.70 -0.25 -12.64
C ASN A 142 -7.74 1.27 -12.79
N THR A 143 -6.60 1.92 -13.06
CA THR A 143 -6.52 3.37 -13.16
C THR A 143 -6.51 3.81 -14.64
N ILE A 144 -7.67 4.19 -15.18
CA ILE A 144 -7.80 4.69 -16.56
C ILE A 144 -7.13 6.07 -16.68
N THR A 145 -7.23 6.89 -15.61
CA THR A 145 -6.54 8.18 -15.49
C THR A 145 -5.75 8.19 -14.20
N PHE A 146 -4.49 8.61 -14.25
CA PHE A 146 -3.65 8.69 -13.07
C PHE A 146 -2.88 10.01 -13.00
N ARG A 147 -2.91 10.67 -11.85
CA ARG A 147 -2.23 11.95 -11.63
C ARG A 147 -0.84 11.70 -11.02
N HIS A 148 0.18 11.64 -11.87
CA HIS A 148 1.58 11.51 -11.47
C HIS A 148 2.07 12.82 -10.86
N ALA A 149 2.05 12.96 -9.56
CA ALA A 149 2.44 14.20 -8.87
C ALA A 149 3.63 14.01 -7.92
N CYS A 150 3.90 12.79 -7.50
CA CYS A 150 5.05 12.43 -6.66
C CYS A 150 5.76 11.23 -7.28
N PHE A 151 7.10 11.29 -7.33
CA PHE A 151 7.93 10.20 -7.86
C PHE A 151 8.94 9.79 -6.79
N VAL A 152 8.99 8.51 -6.49
CA VAL A 152 10.02 7.91 -5.66
C VAL A 152 11.03 7.24 -6.57
N ARG A 153 12.26 7.78 -6.63
CA ARG A 153 13.36 7.21 -7.40
C ARG A 153 13.78 5.89 -6.80
N LEU A 154 14.00 4.88 -7.62
CA LEU A 154 14.35 3.53 -7.19
C LEU A 154 15.65 3.10 -7.85
N GLU A 155 16.33 2.17 -7.21
CA GLU A 155 17.50 1.49 -7.76
C GLU A 155 17.12 0.06 -8.16
N GLU A 156 17.97 -0.58 -8.97
CA GLU A 156 17.76 -1.94 -9.45
C GLU A 156 17.43 -2.94 -8.32
N ARG A 157 18.07 -2.82 -7.15
CA ARG A 157 17.80 -3.70 -6.00
C ARG A 157 16.37 -3.58 -5.45
N HIS A 158 15.77 -2.38 -5.52
CA HIS A 158 14.37 -2.18 -5.09
C HIS A 158 13.41 -2.81 -6.09
N ILE A 159 13.70 -2.67 -7.39
CA ILE A 159 12.89 -3.30 -8.45
C ILE A 159 13.03 -4.82 -8.41
N SER A 160 14.24 -5.34 -8.22
CA SER A 160 14.45 -6.77 -8.05
C SER A 160 13.68 -7.33 -6.87
N ARG A 161 13.67 -6.63 -5.72
CA ARG A 161 12.89 -7.03 -4.53
C ARG A 161 11.38 -6.99 -4.78
N LYS A 162 10.88 -5.99 -5.53
CA LYS A 162 9.50 -5.94 -5.99
C LYS A 162 9.13 -7.15 -6.86
N VAL A 163 9.95 -7.46 -7.86
CA VAL A 163 9.74 -8.62 -8.74
C VAL A 163 9.73 -9.93 -7.94
N GLU A 164 10.69 -10.11 -7.04
CA GLU A 164 10.80 -11.30 -6.20
C GLU A 164 9.62 -11.46 -5.22
N SER A 165 9.11 -10.34 -4.67
CA SER A 165 7.94 -10.34 -3.81
C SER A 165 6.69 -10.75 -4.59
N LEU A 166 6.45 -10.12 -5.73
CA LEU A 166 5.28 -10.42 -6.56
C LEU A 166 5.32 -11.82 -7.18
N ALA A 167 6.52 -12.39 -7.38
CA ALA A 167 6.68 -13.78 -7.83
C ALA A 167 6.20 -14.81 -6.79
N CYS A 168 6.02 -14.42 -5.51
CA CYS A 168 5.44 -15.29 -4.49
C CYS A 168 3.94 -15.60 -4.73
N TYR A 169 3.26 -14.79 -5.54
CA TYR A 169 1.86 -15.02 -5.91
C TYR A 169 1.74 -15.99 -7.09
N GLU A 170 2.07 -17.25 -6.88
CA GLU A 170 2.02 -18.28 -7.94
C GLU A 170 0.61 -18.44 -8.51
N SER A 171 -0.41 -18.37 -7.66
CA SER A 171 -1.80 -18.44 -8.08
C SER A 171 -2.23 -17.29 -9.00
N GLN A 172 -1.47 -16.18 -9.04
CA GLN A 172 -1.77 -15.00 -9.84
C GLN A 172 -0.85 -14.84 -11.06
N ARG A 173 0.04 -15.79 -11.35
CA ARG A 173 1.01 -15.71 -12.47
C ARG A 173 0.39 -15.55 -13.87
N PHE A 174 -0.87 -15.91 -14.03
CA PHE A 174 -1.59 -15.73 -15.30
C PHE A 174 -1.89 -14.26 -15.61
N ARG A 175 -1.74 -13.37 -14.64
CA ARG A 175 -2.03 -11.94 -14.81
C ARG A 175 -0.82 -11.23 -15.41
N ALA A 176 -1.00 -10.56 -16.55
CA ALA A 176 0.07 -9.90 -17.28
C ALA A 176 0.86 -8.88 -16.45
N TYR A 177 0.23 -8.21 -15.49
CA TYR A 177 0.88 -7.21 -14.66
C TYR A 177 1.88 -7.80 -13.64
N THR A 178 1.83 -9.12 -13.36
CA THR A 178 2.78 -9.75 -12.45
C THR A 178 4.11 -10.12 -13.14
N SER A 179 4.20 -9.97 -14.47
CA SER A 179 5.43 -10.31 -15.19
C SER A 179 6.57 -9.35 -14.84
N PRO A 180 7.81 -9.86 -14.72
CA PRO A 180 8.99 -9.03 -14.48
C PRO A 180 9.16 -7.93 -15.53
N GLU A 181 8.83 -8.22 -16.80
CA GLU A 181 8.91 -7.28 -17.92
C GLU A 181 7.96 -6.11 -17.73
N PHE A 182 6.71 -6.38 -17.33
CA PHE A 182 5.72 -5.33 -17.07
C PHE A 182 6.15 -4.46 -15.89
N ILE A 183 6.56 -5.07 -14.78
CA ILE A 183 7.00 -4.37 -13.56
C ILE A 183 8.17 -3.45 -13.88
N ARG A 184 9.21 -3.95 -14.56
CA ARG A 184 10.39 -3.17 -14.96
C ARG A 184 10.03 -2.10 -15.98
N GLY A 185 9.19 -2.43 -16.96
CA GLY A 185 8.74 -1.50 -17.99
C GLY A 185 8.02 -0.29 -17.40
N LEU A 186 7.07 -0.52 -16.47
CA LEU A 186 6.35 0.55 -15.77
C LEU A 186 7.31 1.43 -14.94
N ALA A 187 8.19 0.80 -14.16
CA ALA A 187 9.18 1.52 -13.35
C ALA A 187 10.14 2.35 -14.22
N ARG A 188 10.49 1.87 -15.41
CA ARG A 188 11.31 2.59 -16.38
C ARG A 188 10.57 3.80 -16.96
N VAL A 189 9.31 3.64 -17.33
CA VAL A 189 8.46 4.76 -17.80
C VAL A 189 8.42 5.86 -16.73
N ARG A 190 8.17 5.51 -15.47
CA ARG A 190 8.14 6.46 -14.35
C ARG A 190 9.54 7.04 -14.06
N GLY A 191 10.60 6.25 -14.27
CA GLY A 191 11.98 6.69 -14.17
C GLY A 191 12.31 7.80 -15.18
N VAL A 192 11.93 7.63 -16.45
CA VAL A 192 12.08 8.67 -17.48
C VAL A 192 11.40 9.98 -17.07
N GLN A 193 10.20 9.92 -16.54
CA GLN A 193 9.46 11.10 -16.07
C GLN A 193 10.15 11.77 -14.86
N ALA A 194 10.83 10.98 -14.01
CA ALA A 194 11.53 11.46 -12.82
C ALA A 194 13.01 11.83 -13.05
N GLY A 195 13.53 11.67 -14.27
CA GLY A 195 14.94 11.90 -14.62
C GLY A 195 15.89 10.91 -13.93
N CYS A 196 15.50 9.63 -13.84
CA CYS A 196 16.31 8.54 -13.28
C CYS A 196 16.01 7.22 -13.99
N GLU A 197 16.69 6.15 -13.57
CA GLU A 197 16.52 4.85 -14.22
C GLU A 197 15.19 4.21 -13.92
N PHE A 198 14.80 4.14 -12.65
CA PHE A 198 13.55 3.57 -12.19
C PHE A 198 12.87 4.49 -11.18
N ALA A 199 11.54 4.54 -11.22
CA ALA A 199 10.73 5.18 -10.21
C ALA A 199 9.38 4.49 -10.05
N GLU A 200 8.72 4.75 -8.94
CA GLU A 200 7.28 4.58 -8.78
C GLU A 200 6.63 5.96 -8.67
N ALA A 201 5.41 6.07 -9.17
CA ALA A 201 4.66 7.33 -9.19
C ALA A 201 3.43 7.24 -8.30
N PHE A 202 3.09 8.38 -7.69
CA PHE A 202 1.98 8.50 -6.76
C PHE A 202 1.13 9.73 -7.05
N GLU A 203 -0.16 9.60 -6.81
CA GLU A 203 -1.05 10.74 -6.63
C GLU A 203 -0.81 11.35 -5.25
N VAL A 204 -0.67 12.67 -5.16
CA VAL A 204 -0.62 13.36 -3.87
C VAL A 204 -2.05 13.71 -3.46
N ILE A 205 -2.66 12.88 -2.59
CA ILE A 205 -4.01 13.13 -2.08
C ILE A 205 -3.97 14.17 -0.98
N ARG A 206 -2.97 14.08 -0.09
CA ARG A 206 -2.70 15.09 0.94
C ARG A 206 -1.20 15.13 1.22
N TRP A 207 -0.67 16.33 1.35
CA TRP A 207 0.70 16.55 1.77
C TRP A 207 0.71 17.33 3.06
N CYS A 208 1.27 16.73 4.12
CA CYS A 208 1.49 17.39 5.41
C CYS A 208 2.99 17.56 5.62
N TRP A 209 3.46 18.79 5.65
CA TRP A 209 4.85 19.09 5.95
C TRP A 209 5.05 19.13 7.47
N ASN A 210 5.44 18.00 8.05
CA ASN A 210 5.69 17.91 9.48
C ASN A 210 7.18 18.13 9.73
N SER A 211 7.55 19.33 10.12
CA SER A 211 8.93 19.67 10.54
C SER A 211 9.20 19.38 12.03
N VAL A 212 8.21 18.89 12.78
CA VAL A 212 8.31 18.62 14.22
C VAL A 212 7.70 17.25 14.51
N PRO A 213 8.36 16.34 15.27
CA PRO A 213 7.71 15.16 15.82
C PRO A 213 6.49 15.62 16.62
N SER A 214 5.32 15.11 16.30
CA SER A 214 4.06 15.43 16.98
C SER A 214 4.06 14.84 18.40
N HIS A 215 4.78 15.49 19.32
CA HIS A 215 4.51 15.43 20.73
C HIS A 215 3.36 16.40 21.02
N CYS A 216 2.17 16.12 20.53
CA CYS A 216 0.96 16.72 21.07
C CYS A 216 0.76 16.11 22.46
N GLY A 217 1.26 16.83 23.48
CA GLY A 217 0.97 16.55 24.87
C GLY A 217 -0.54 16.52 25.07
N GLU A 218 -1.01 15.48 25.72
CA GLU A 218 -2.31 15.45 26.37
C GLU A 218 -2.38 16.58 27.38
N ASN A 219 -2.94 17.72 26.99
CA ASN A 219 -3.40 18.71 27.97
C ASN A 219 -4.65 18.13 28.64
N HIS A 220 -4.44 17.39 29.71
CA HIS A 220 -5.47 17.23 30.74
C HIS A 220 -5.83 18.63 31.25
N ARG A 221 -6.94 19.17 30.78
CA ARG A 221 -7.65 20.22 31.52
C ARG A 221 -8.36 19.54 32.68
N ASN A 222 -7.63 19.36 33.79
CA ASN A 222 -8.22 19.31 35.10
C ASN A 222 -8.52 20.76 35.50
N GLY A 223 -9.71 21.03 35.92
CA GLY A 223 -10.01 22.30 36.61
C GLY A 223 -11.45 22.71 36.60
N GLY A 224 -12.03 22.65 37.78
CA GLY A 224 -13.02 23.56 38.27
C GLY A 224 -14.46 23.33 37.92
#